data_70faf02e5ae1d731acffef38799998bc
#
_entry.id   70faf02e5ae1d731acffef38799998bc
#
_cell.length_a   1.000
_cell.length_b   1.000
_cell.length_c   1.000
_cell.angle_alpha   90.00
_cell.angle_beta   90.00
_cell.angle_gamma   90.00
#
_symmetry.space_group_name_H-M   'P 1'
#
loop_
_entity.id
_entity.type
_entity.pdbx_description
1 polymer ?
#
loop_
_entity_poly.entity_id
_entity_poly.type
_entity_poly.pdbx_seq_one_letter_code
_entity_poly.pdbx_strand_id
1 'polypeptide(L)'
;MAIQAAGIVQVSQPIEGAKLLDGKTVTLSWSADGVGHAKTYVFNASATNAATVELTGGGTINWVKLELGESATPCVPRPLTQEKQLALRYFWQTFDGALPSGLGGKMSCTFMADANGVADALFCTPAPMYRAPTARHYTEATGEANQVSVYTRETGHYATSPIISPFANNCVLGLRLTGCTPNTVGFISWFGRYDARMEVT
;
A
#
# COMPACT_ATOMS: atom_id res chain seq x y z
N MET A 1 12.34 -11.07 -2.02
CA MET A 1 11.17 -11.98 -1.88
C MET A 1 11.12 -12.82 -3.14
N ALA A 2 11.22 -14.12 -3.03
CA ALA A 2 11.14 -15.02 -4.18
C ALA A 2 9.68 -15.46 -4.36
N ILE A 3 9.19 -15.48 -5.60
CA ILE A 3 7.85 -15.95 -5.95
C ILE A 3 8.01 -17.36 -6.49
N GLN A 4 7.43 -18.35 -5.80
CA GLN A 4 7.36 -19.72 -6.27
C GLN A 4 6.02 -19.97 -6.96
N ALA A 5 6.06 -20.60 -8.11
CA ALA A 5 4.88 -20.92 -8.89
C ALA A 5 5.00 -22.30 -9.54
N ALA A 6 3.89 -22.99 -9.68
CA ALA A 6 3.78 -24.25 -10.43
C ALA A 6 2.93 -24.01 -11.70
N GLY A 7 3.42 -24.47 -12.85
CA GLY A 7 2.76 -24.28 -14.14
C GLY A 7 3.18 -22.99 -14.87
N ILE A 8 2.35 -22.50 -15.79
CA ILE A 8 2.56 -21.21 -16.46
C ILE A 8 2.04 -20.12 -15.53
N VAL A 9 2.92 -19.21 -15.12
CA VAL A 9 2.55 -18.08 -14.26
C VAL A 9 3.00 -16.78 -14.90
N GLN A 10 2.08 -15.83 -14.97
CA GLN A 10 2.37 -14.46 -15.33
C GLN A 10 2.50 -13.60 -14.07
N VAL A 11 3.62 -12.90 -13.96
CA VAL A 11 3.84 -11.90 -12.91
C VAL A 11 3.86 -10.54 -13.57
N SER A 12 2.87 -9.72 -13.25
CA SER A 12 2.73 -8.38 -13.81
C SER A 12 2.95 -7.33 -12.74
N GLN A 13 3.75 -6.32 -13.06
CA GLN A 13 4.00 -5.16 -12.21
C GLN A 13 3.55 -3.90 -12.93
N PRO A 14 2.56 -3.17 -12.40
CA PRO A 14 2.17 -1.87 -12.94
C PRO A 14 3.33 -0.88 -12.88
N ILE A 15 3.42 -0.03 -13.91
CA ILE A 15 4.51 0.93 -14.10
C ILE A 15 3.97 2.34 -13.85
N GLU A 16 4.51 3.01 -12.84
CA GLU A 16 4.22 4.43 -12.61
C GLU A 16 4.71 5.26 -13.81
N GLY A 17 3.81 6.04 -14.39
CA GLY A 17 4.14 6.83 -15.57
C GLY A 17 4.28 6.02 -16.85
N ALA A 18 3.60 4.87 -16.99
CA ALA A 18 3.63 4.02 -18.18
C ALA A 18 3.44 4.80 -19.50
N LYS A 19 2.60 5.86 -19.50
CA LYS A 19 2.41 6.75 -20.66
C LYS A 19 3.68 7.45 -21.12
N LEU A 20 4.66 7.64 -20.24
CA LEU A 20 5.96 8.23 -20.62
C LEU A 20 6.84 7.24 -21.38
N LEU A 21 6.52 5.97 -21.33
CA LEU A 21 7.21 4.89 -22.05
C LEU A 21 6.56 4.58 -23.40
N ASP A 22 5.38 5.14 -23.68
CA ASP A 22 4.65 4.85 -24.92
C ASP A 22 5.49 5.13 -26.18
N GLY A 23 5.53 4.15 -27.06
CA GLY A 23 6.37 4.19 -28.25
C GLY A 23 7.88 4.09 -28.01
N LYS A 24 8.34 3.95 -26.77
CA LYS A 24 9.77 3.79 -26.45
C LYS A 24 10.18 2.32 -26.52
N THR A 25 11.41 2.08 -26.99
CA THR A 25 12.04 0.77 -26.86
C THR A 25 12.45 0.55 -25.41
N VAL A 26 12.00 -0.56 -24.84
CA VAL A 26 12.32 -0.98 -23.48
C VAL A 26 12.87 -2.40 -23.47
N THR A 27 13.73 -2.69 -22.51
CA THR A 27 14.23 -4.04 -22.25
C THR A 27 13.76 -4.49 -20.87
N LEU A 28 12.96 -5.55 -20.83
CA LEU A 28 12.57 -6.26 -19.63
C LEU A 28 13.53 -7.40 -19.41
N SER A 29 14.25 -7.39 -18.29
CA SER A 29 15.16 -8.45 -17.89
C SER A 29 14.76 -9.03 -16.54
N TRP A 30 14.99 -10.33 -16.34
CA TRP A 30 14.68 -11.02 -15.09
C TRP A 30 15.60 -12.20 -14.87
N SER A 31 15.69 -12.67 -13.63
CA SER A 31 16.32 -13.93 -13.30
C SER A 31 15.29 -14.89 -12.76
N ALA A 32 15.22 -16.08 -13.37
CA ALA A 32 14.41 -17.19 -12.90
C ALA A 32 15.30 -18.40 -12.65
N ASP A 33 15.21 -19.02 -11.47
CA ASP A 33 16.01 -20.16 -11.04
C ASP A 33 17.53 -19.98 -11.25
N GLY A 34 18.02 -18.73 -11.08
CA GLY A 34 19.41 -18.37 -11.29
C GLY A 34 19.81 -18.13 -12.76
N VAL A 35 18.89 -18.32 -13.70
CA VAL A 35 19.13 -18.07 -15.13
C VAL A 35 18.64 -16.67 -15.50
N GLY A 36 19.47 -15.89 -16.18
CA GLY A 36 19.12 -14.57 -16.68
C GLY A 36 18.36 -14.64 -18.01
N HIS A 37 17.31 -13.83 -18.12
CA HIS A 37 16.50 -13.67 -19.32
C HIS A 37 16.34 -12.19 -19.65
N ALA A 38 16.13 -11.88 -20.94
CA ALA A 38 15.80 -10.52 -21.37
C ALA A 38 14.90 -10.56 -22.61
N LYS A 39 14.02 -9.55 -22.72
CA LYS A 39 13.14 -9.32 -23.86
C LYS A 39 13.06 -7.83 -24.14
N THR A 40 13.37 -7.45 -25.38
CA THR A 40 13.26 -6.07 -25.87
C THR A 40 11.99 -5.91 -26.71
N TYR A 41 11.25 -4.83 -26.49
CA TYR A 41 10.03 -4.52 -27.22
C TYR A 41 9.72 -3.03 -27.18
N VAL A 42 8.83 -2.58 -28.07
CA VAL A 42 8.27 -1.22 -28.01
C VAL A 42 7.11 -1.23 -27.02
N PHE A 43 7.20 -0.38 -26.01
CA PHE A 43 6.13 -0.28 -24.99
C PHE A 43 4.88 0.38 -25.59
N ASN A 44 3.72 -0.21 -25.35
CA ASN A 44 2.42 0.31 -25.79
C ASN A 44 1.54 0.58 -24.57
N ALA A 45 1.51 1.83 -24.13
CA ALA A 45 0.75 2.26 -22.97
C ALA A 45 -0.78 2.19 -23.16
N SER A 46 -1.26 2.09 -24.39
CA SER A 46 -2.68 1.88 -24.70
C SER A 46 -3.10 0.42 -24.55
N ALA A 47 -2.16 -0.52 -24.65
CA ALA A 47 -2.42 -1.94 -24.50
C ALA A 47 -2.21 -2.42 -23.05
N THR A 48 -1.27 -1.84 -22.33
CA THR A 48 -0.98 -2.20 -20.94
C THR A 48 -0.27 -1.09 -20.19
N ASN A 49 -0.50 -1.01 -18.89
CA ASN A 49 0.27 -0.17 -17.98
C ASN A 49 1.32 -0.96 -17.17
N ALA A 50 1.59 -2.21 -17.54
CA ALA A 50 2.42 -3.11 -16.74
C ALA A 50 3.55 -3.75 -17.55
N ALA A 51 4.63 -4.12 -16.85
CA ALA A 51 5.62 -5.09 -17.31
C ALA A 51 5.22 -6.48 -16.85
N THR A 52 5.16 -7.44 -17.78
CA THR A 52 4.76 -8.82 -17.49
C THR A 52 5.87 -9.79 -17.81
N VAL A 53 6.23 -10.63 -16.84
CA VAL A 53 7.13 -11.76 -16.99
C VAL A 53 6.30 -13.04 -17.01
N GLU A 54 6.53 -13.89 -17.99
CA GLU A 54 5.91 -15.20 -18.09
C GLU A 54 6.94 -16.27 -17.72
N LEU A 55 6.56 -17.12 -16.78
CA LEU A 55 7.33 -18.30 -16.35
C LEU A 55 6.64 -19.55 -16.82
N THR A 56 7.34 -20.34 -17.63
CA THR A 56 6.83 -21.65 -18.10
C THR A 56 7.46 -22.76 -17.27
N GLY A 57 6.64 -23.62 -16.70
CA GLY A 57 7.10 -24.81 -15.98
C GLY A 57 7.33 -24.61 -14.47
N GLY A 58 6.97 -23.45 -13.93
CA GLY A 58 7.23 -23.10 -12.54
C GLY A 58 8.63 -22.56 -12.33
N GLY A 59 8.90 -22.03 -11.16
CA GLY A 59 10.22 -21.50 -10.82
C GLY A 59 10.22 -20.38 -9.79
N THR A 60 11.39 -19.90 -9.46
CA THR A 60 11.59 -18.80 -8.53
C THR A 60 12.11 -17.58 -9.26
N ILE A 61 11.33 -16.48 -9.26
CA ILE A 61 11.82 -15.17 -9.74
C ILE A 61 12.69 -14.55 -8.65
N ASN A 62 13.94 -14.30 -8.98
CA ASN A 62 14.90 -13.65 -8.09
C ASN A 62 14.80 -12.13 -8.19
N TRP A 63 14.74 -11.59 -9.42
CA TRP A 63 14.58 -10.17 -9.70
C TRP A 63 13.96 -9.94 -11.07
N VAL A 64 13.36 -8.76 -11.23
CA VAL A 64 12.85 -8.23 -12.52
C VAL A 64 13.28 -6.79 -12.66
N LYS A 65 13.66 -6.37 -13.85
CA LYS A 65 14.11 -5.02 -14.17
C LYS A 65 13.57 -4.57 -15.52
N LEU A 66 13.01 -3.37 -15.60
CA LEU A 66 12.61 -2.72 -16.85
C LEU A 66 13.50 -1.50 -17.07
N GLU A 67 14.06 -1.37 -18.29
CA GLU A 67 14.98 -0.29 -18.67
C GLU A 67 14.57 0.30 -20.02
N LEU A 68 14.87 1.59 -20.20
CA LEU A 68 14.82 2.20 -21.53
C LEU A 68 16.01 1.73 -22.35
N GLY A 69 15.77 1.45 -23.64
CA GLY A 69 16.79 1.04 -24.58
C GLY A 69 16.73 -0.44 -24.94
N GLU A 70 17.71 -0.87 -25.73
CA GLU A 70 17.74 -2.18 -26.40
C GLU A 70 18.60 -3.22 -25.66
N SER A 71 19.28 -2.83 -24.60
CA SER A 71 20.24 -3.69 -23.90
C SER A 71 19.93 -3.80 -22.43
N ALA A 72 19.93 -5.03 -21.91
CA ALA A 72 19.84 -5.27 -20.48
C ALA A 72 21.18 -4.95 -19.78
N THR A 73 21.12 -4.14 -18.72
CA THR A 73 22.28 -3.91 -17.87
C THR A 73 22.21 -4.82 -16.61
N PRO A 74 23.34 -5.10 -15.96
CA PRO A 74 23.33 -5.90 -14.73
C PRO A 74 22.35 -5.38 -13.70
N CYS A 75 21.64 -6.29 -13.05
CA CYS A 75 20.78 -5.93 -11.92
C CYS A 75 21.64 -5.66 -10.68
N VAL A 76 21.68 -4.41 -10.26
CA VAL A 76 22.34 -4.00 -9.03
C VAL A 76 21.25 -3.84 -7.95
N PRO A 77 21.22 -4.69 -6.91
CA PRO A 77 20.25 -4.57 -5.83
C PRO A 77 20.40 -3.24 -5.09
N ARG A 78 19.29 -2.57 -4.84
CA ARG A 78 19.29 -1.38 -3.99
C ARG A 78 19.36 -1.77 -2.51
N PRO A 79 19.85 -0.88 -1.65
CA PRO A 79 19.78 -1.09 -0.22
C PRO A 79 18.33 -1.33 0.24
N LEU A 80 18.12 -2.28 1.15
CA LEU A 80 16.79 -2.66 1.62
C LEU A 80 15.98 -1.47 2.16
N THR A 81 16.65 -0.51 2.81
CA THR A 81 16.00 0.70 3.32
C THR A 81 15.39 1.53 2.19
N GLN A 82 16.10 1.68 1.07
CA GLN A 82 15.61 2.40 -0.10
C GLN A 82 14.42 1.66 -0.73
N GLU A 83 14.50 0.34 -0.87
CA GLU A 83 13.38 -0.46 -1.40
C GLU A 83 12.13 -0.35 -0.50
N LYS A 84 12.30 -0.38 0.82
CA LYS A 84 11.19 -0.17 1.77
C LYS A 84 10.55 1.20 1.59
N GLN A 85 11.34 2.27 1.46
CA GLN A 85 10.80 3.62 1.24
C GLN A 85 10.02 3.74 -0.07
N LEU A 86 10.52 3.13 -1.14
CA LEU A 86 9.81 3.09 -2.42
C LEU A 86 8.50 2.29 -2.32
N ALA A 87 8.50 1.17 -1.61
CA ALA A 87 7.31 0.35 -1.41
C ALA A 87 6.22 1.09 -0.60
N LEU A 88 6.59 1.94 0.36
CA LEU A 88 5.65 2.73 1.16
C LEU A 88 4.78 3.69 0.32
N ARG A 89 5.22 4.07 -0.88
CA ARG A 89 4.39 4.86 -1.81
C ARG A 89 3.15 4.13 -2.31
N TYR A 90 3.17 2.80 -2.28
CA TYR A 90 2.10 1.97 -2.84
C TYR A 90 1.32 1.20 -1.79
N PHE A 91 1.99 0.83 -0.71
CA PHE A 91 1.38 0.04 0.34
C PHE A 91 2.03 0.33 1.69
N TRP A 92 1.19 0.60 2.68
CA TRP A 92 1.61 0.75 4.06
C TRP A 92 0.61 0.09 5.00
N GLN A 93 1.13 -0.53 6.04
CA GLN A 93 0.33 -1.04 7.15
C GLN A 93 1.07 -0.81 8.47
N THR A 94 0.29 -0.69 9.54
CA THR A 94 0.83 -0.40 10.88
C THR A 94 1.25 -1.65 11.65
N PHE A 95 1.05 -2.84 11.05
CA PHE A 95 1.33 -4.14 11.66
C PHE A 95 2.01 -5.09 10.67
N ASP A 96 2.73 -6.07 11.18
CA ASP A 96 3.43 -7.08 10.38
C ASP A 96 2.55 -8.34 10.19
N GLY A 97 2.45 -8.83 8.95
CA GLY A 97 1.78 -10.09 8.62
C GLY A 97 0.27 -10.09 8.83
N ALA A 98 -0.25 -11.04 9.59
CA ALA A 98 -1.67 -11.15 9.94
C ALA A 98 -2.08 -10.06 10.93
N LEU A 99 -3.39 -9.77 11.02
CA LEU A 99 -3.91 -8.82 12.01
C LEU A 99 -3.45 -9.23 13.41
N PRO A 100 -2.77 -8.34 14.15
CA PRO A 100 -2.30 -8.68 15.48
C PRO A 100 -3.49 -8.82 16.44
N SER A 101 -3.48 -9.87 17.22
CA SER A 101 -4.28 -9.96 18.44
C SER A 101 -3.46 -9.32 19.57
N GLY A 102 -3.67 -8.04 19.87
CA GLY A 102 -2.95 -7.38 20.96
C GLY A 102 -2.39 -5.99 20.61
N LEU A 103 -1.56 -5.45 21.49
CA LEU A 103 -1.18 -4.03 21.55
C LEU A 103 -0.07 -3.58 20.59
N GLY A 104 0.47 -4.44 19.73
CA GLY A 104 1.60 -4.10 18.87
C GLY A 104 1.20 -3.45 17.55
N GLY A 105 1.83 -2.33 17.17
CA GLY A 105 1.69 -1.71 15.84
C GLY A 105 0.42 -0.87 15.64
N LYS A 106 -0.30 -0.52 16.72
CA LYS A 106 -1.45 0.37 16.65
C LYS A 106 -1.03 1.81 16.42
N MET A 107 -1.85 2.53 15.69
CA MET A 107 -1.83 3.98 15.64
C MET A 107 -2.78 4.56 16.68
N SER A 108 -2.47 5.74 17.17
CA SER A 108 -3.38 6.50 18.01
C SER A 108 -3.24 7.99 17.75
N CYS A 109 -4.33 8.70 17.85
CA CYS A 109 -4.34 10.17 17.85
C CYS A 109 -5.44 10.69 18.76
N THR A 110 -5.26 11.90 19.27
CA THR A 110 -6.26 12.62 20.04
C THR A 110 -7.30 13.24 19.11
N PHE A 111 -8.50 13.40 19.60
CA PHE A 111 -9.58 14.12 18.94
C PHE A 111 -10.34 15.01 19.94
N MET A 112 -11.06 15.98 19.41
CA MET A 112 -12.07 16.73 20.11
C MET A 112 -13.36 16.69 19.29
N ALA A 113 -14.43 16.21 19.90
CA ALA A 113 -15.75 16.23 19.28
C ALA A 113 -16.37 17.63 19.37
N ASP A 114 -16.98 18.05 18.28
CA ASP A 114 -17.74 19.32 18.24
C ASP A 114 -19.08 19.22 18.99
N ALA A 115 -19.87 20.30 18.95
CA ALA A 115 -21.20 20.34 19.56
C ALA A 115 -22.22 19.37 18.96
N ASN A 116 -21.94 18.82 17.77
CA ASN A 116 -22.77 17.84 17.07
C ASN A 116 -22.29 16.40 17.29
N GLY A 117 -21.25 16.20 18.11
CA GLY A 117 -20.64 14.89 18.32
C GLY A 117 -19.85 14.38 17.11
N VAL A 118 -19.31 15.29 16.29
CA VAL A 118 -18.43 14.98 15.18
C VAL A 118 -16.98 15.26 15.58
N ALA A 119 -16.09 14.34 15.29
CA ALA A 119 -14.66 14.50 15.52
C ALA A 119 -13.86 14.10 14.29
N ASP A 120 -12.91 14.93 13.92
CA ASP A 120 -11.95 14.65 12.84
C ASP A 120 -10.57 14.40 13.45
N ALA A 121 -9.92 13.33 13.01
CA ALA A 121 -8.57 13.00 13.37
C ALA A 121 -7.71 12.88 12.11
N LEU A 122 -6.58 13.58 12.09
CA LEU A 122 -5.66 13.59 10.95
C LEU A 122 -4.39 12.83 11.32
N PHE A 123 -3.87 12.06 10.37
CA PHE A 123 -2.58 11.41 10.51
C PHE A 123 -1.84 11.38 9.18
N CYS A 124 -0.50 11.30 9.24
CA CYS A 124 0.35 11.26 8.07
C CYS A 124 0.79 9.84 7.75
N THR A 125 0.83 9.50 6.46
CA THR A 125 1.54 8.32 5.99
C THR A 125 3.05 8.53 6.06
N PRO A 126 3.86 7.48 6.24
CA PRO A 126 5.32 7.62 6.38
C PRO A 126 6.01 8.12 5.10
N ALA A 127 5.35 8.04 3.97
CA ALA A 127 5.79 8.58 2.70
C ALA A 127 4.58 9.05 1.88
N PRO A 128 4.74 10.03 0.97
CA PRO A 128 3.68 10.38 0.01
C PRO A 128 3.28 9.18 -0.81
N MET A 129 2.02 8.79 -0.73
CA MET A 129 1.51 7.63 -1.48
C MET A 129 1.30 8.00 -2.96
N TYR A 130 1.35 7.02 -3.84
CA TYR A 130 1.20 7.20 -5.29
C TYR A 130 -0.14 7.86 -5.66
N ARG A 131 -1.20 7.47 -4.96
CA ARG A 131 -2.57 8.03 -5.06
C ARG A 131 -3.22 7.98 -3.69
N ALA A 132 -4.42 8.55 -3.57
CA ALA A 132 -5.24 8.37 -2.38
C ALA A 132 -5.44 6.86 -2.14
N PRO A 133 -5.03 6.33 -0.98
CA PRO A 133 -5.10 4.89 -0.73
C PRO A 133 -6.52 4.44 -0.43
N THR A 134 -6.82 3.20 -0.78
CA THR A 134 -7.92 2.47 -0.15
C THR A 134 -7.51 2.13 1.28
N ALA A 135 -8.19 2.71 2.25
CA ALA A 135 -7.88 2.53 3.65
C ALA A 135 -8.81 1.49 4.30
N ARG A 136 -8.24 0.61 5.11
CA ARG A 136 -8.98 -0.30 5.99
C ARG A 136 -8.47 -0.14 7.41
N HIS A 137 -9.38 0.01 8.35
CA HIS A 137 -9.09 0.13 9.77
C HIS A 137 -9.65 -1.07 10.51
N TYR A 138 -9.01 -1.42 11.61
CA TYR A 138 -9.38 -2.56 12.44
C TYR A 138 -9.30 -2.15 13.90
N THR A 139 -10.27 -2.57 14.69
CA THR A 139 -10.25 -2.30 16.15
C THR A 139 -9.08 -2.99 16.83
N GLU A 140 -8.55 -2.34 17.82
CA GLU A 140 -7.51 -2.89 18.69
C GLU A 140 -7.99 -4.11 19.49
N ALA A 141 -9.25 -4.08 19.93
CA ALA A 141 -9.79 -5.08 20.83
C ALA A 141 -10.13 -6.41 20.13
N THR A 142 -10.75 -6.35 18.95
CA THR A 142 -11.32 -7.53 18.30
C THR A 142 -10.73 -7.79 16.92
N GLY A 143 -10.01 -6.83 16.35
CA GLY A 143 -9.52 -6.90 14.97
C GLY A 143 -10.63 -6.77 13.91
N GLU A 144 -11.83 -6.34 14.31
CA GLU A 144 -12.93 -6.14 13.38
C GLU A 144 -12.64 -5.05 12.36
N ALA A 145 -12.93 -5.35 11.10
CA ALA A 145 -12.69 -4.45 9.98
C ALA A 145 -13.67 -3.27 10.00
N ASN A 146 -13.18 -2.14 9.46
CA ASN A 146 -13.93 -0.88 9.35
C ASN A 146 -14.35 -0.27 10.68
N GLN A 147 -13.67 -0.61 11.75
CA GLN A 147 -13.89 -0.06 13.07
C GLN A 147 -12.60 0.49 13.66
N VAL A 148 -12.72 1.42 14.59
CA VAL A 148 -11.65 1.95 15.43
C VAL A 148 -12.06 1.88 16.88
N SER A 149 -11.10 1.80 17.79
CA SER A 149 -11.33 1.89 19.23
C SER A 149 -11.30 3.36 19.65
N VAL A 150 -12.30 3.78 20.39
CA VAL A 150 -12.44 5.14 20.92
C VAL A 150 -12.36 5.09 22.43
N TYR A 151 -11.59 6.01 23.00
CA TYR A 151 -11.43 6.16 24.45
C TYR A 151 -11.75 7.59 24.84
N THR A 152 -12.72 7.77 25.70
CA THR A 152 -13.02 9.05 26.31
C THR A 152 -13.02 8.91 27.83
N ARG A 153 -12.82 10.04 28.51
CA ARG A 153 -12.87 10.05 29.99
C ARG A 153 -14.26 9.74 30.53
N GLU A 154 -15.31 10.09 29.78
CA GLU A 154 -16.69 10.02 30.19
C GLU A 154 -17.36 8.69 29.87
N THR A 155 -17.09 8.16 28.66
CA THR A 155 -17.75 6.93 28.18
C THR A 155 -16.84 5.71 28.23
N GLY A 156 -15.57 5.89 28.60
CA GLY A 156 -14.59 4.81 28.60
C GLY A 156 -14.23 4.33 27.19
N HIS A 157 -14.10 3.02 27.05
CA HIS A 157 -13.69 2.39 25.79
C HIS A 157 -14.91 1.86 25.02
N TYR A 158 -15.01 2.20 23.74
CA TYR A 158 -16.00 1.63 22.83
C TYR A 158 -15.44 1.54 21.39
N ALA A 159 -16.01 0.66 20.59
CA ALA A 159 -15.69 0.56 19.16
C ALA A 159 -16.73 1.34 18.35
N THR A 160 -16.28 2.01 17.28
CA THR A 160 -17.16 2.72 16.36
C THR A 160 -16.63 2.61 14.93
N SER A 161 -17.53 2.74 13.97
CA SER A 161 -17.18 2.77 12.56
C SER A 161 -16.90 4.20 12.12
N PRO A 162 -15.65 4.56 11.80
CA PRO A 162 -15.33 5.89 11.30
C PRO A 162 -15.77 6.03 9.85
N ILE A 163 -16.15 7.23 9.46
CA ILE A 163 -16.17 7.61 8.05
C ILE A 163 -14.73 7.95 7.68
N ILE A 164 -14.14 7.15 6.80
CA ILE A 164 -12.81 7.42 6.27
C ILE A 164 -12.98 8.47 5.18
N SER A 165 -12.59 9.69 5.48
CA SER A 165 -12.48 10.74 4.47
C SER A 165 -11.02 10.82 4.03
N PRO A 166 -10.69 10.46 2.80
CA PRO A 166 -9.40 10.77 2.25
C PRO A 166 -9.33 12.28 2.09
N PHE A 167 -8.78 12.98 3.08
CA PHE A 167 -8.40 14.37 2.86
C PHE A 167 -7.32 14.40 1.78
N ALA A 168 -7.70 14.94 0.74
CA ALA A 168 -7.18 15.27 -0.58
C ALA A 168 -5.68 15.37 -0.85
N ASN A 169 -4.78 14.87 -0.03
CA ASN A 169 -3.41 14.73 -0.48
C ASN A 169 -2.87 13.34 -0.11
N ASN A 170 -1.90 12.91 -0.88
CA ASN A 170 -1.32 11.58 -0.79
C ASN A 170 -0.50 11.33 0.49
N CYS A 171 -0.45 12.29 1.40
CA CYS A 171 0.33 12.24 2.63
C CYS A 171 -0.53 12.27 3.89
N VAL A 172 -1.71 12.91 3.84
CA VAL A 172 -2.57 13.12 5.01
C VAL A 172 -3.89 12.39 4.81
N LEU A 173 -4.24 11.59 5.78
CA LEU A 173 -5.49 10.85 5.83
C LEU A 173 -6.30 11.34 7.04
N GLY A 174 -7.61 11.40 6.88
CA GLY A 174 -8.53 11.78 7.93
C GLY A 174 -9.47 10.64 8.33
N LEU A 175 -9.74 10.55 9.60
CA LEU A 175 -10.80 9.74 10.17
C LEU A 175 -11.88 10.66 10.73
N ARG A 176 -13.10 10.55 10.22
CA ARG A 176 -14.25 11.24 10.79
C ARG A 176 -15.07 10.28 11.65
N LEU A 177 -15.23 10.62 12.90
CA LEU A 177 -16.11 9.93 13.83
C LEU A 177 -17.42 10.70 13.93
N THR A 178 -18.52 9.99 14.02
CA THR A 178 -19.85 10.54 14.27
C THR A 178 -20.48 9.84 15.46
N GLY A 179 -21.37 10.52 16.18
CA GLY A 179 -22.01 9.96 17.37
C GLY A 179 -21.11 9.94 18.60
N CYS A 180 -20.05 10.73 18.62
CA CYS A 180 -19.29 10.98 19.84
C CYS A 180 -20.12 11.81 20.81
N THR A 181 -19.82 11.75 22.11
CA THR A 181 -20.40 12.68 23.07
C THR A 181 -19.96 14.11 22.72
N PRO A 182 -20.89 15.06 22.55
CA PRO A 182 -20.53 16.44 22.18
C PRO A 182 -19.54 17.09 23.14
N ASN A 183 -18.64 17.89 22.61
CA ASN A 183 -17.62 18.64 23.35
C ASN A 183 -16.67 17.78 24.21
N THR A 184 -16.52 16.49 23.88
CA THR A 184 -15.60 15.59 24.59
C THR A 184 -14.23 15.54 23.93
N VAL A 185 -13.21 15.32 24.75
CA VAL A 185 -11.84 15.04 24.32
C VAL A 185 -11.54 13.56 24.55
N GLY A 186 -10.91 12.93 23.58
CA GLY A 186 -10.54 11.54 23.70
C GLY A 186 -9.35 11.19 22.80
N PHE A 187 -9.07 9.92 22.69
CA PHE A 187 -8.16 9.39 21.69
C PHE A 187 -8.78 8.20 20.99
N ILE A 188 -8.39 8.02 19.74
CA ILE A 188 -8.73 6.84 18.95
C ILE A 188 -7.48 6.01 18.75
N SER A 189 -7.67 4.69 18.67
CA SER A 189 -6.61 3.77 18.28
C SER A 189 -7.12 2.75 17.29
N TRP A 190 -6.24 2.33 16.38
CA TRP A 190 -6.57 1.39 15.32
C TRP A 190 -5.33 0.72 14.74
N PHE A 191 -5.54 -0.40 14.05
CA PHE A 191 -4.61 -0.93 13.08
C PHE A 191 -5.06 -0.49 11.68
N GLY A 192 -4.13 -0.08 10.84
CA GLY A 192 -4.44 0.43 9.51
C GLY A 192 -3.71 -0.30 8.39
N ARG A 193 -4.41 -0.48 7.27
CA ARG A 193 -3.84 -0.90 5.99
C ARG A 193 -4.24 0.10 4.92
N TYR A 194 -3.25 0.60 4.18
CA TYR A 194 -3.40 1.67 3.21
C TYR A 194 -2.82 1.19 1.88
N ASP A 195 -3.67 1.03 0.89
CA ASP A 195 -3.33 0.45 -0.41
C ASP A 195 -3.53 1.48 -1.53
N ALA A 196 -2.44 1.96 -2.09
CA ALA A 196 -2.41 2.89 -3.22
C ALA A 196 -1.81 2.23 -4.47
N ARG A 197 -1.76 0.90 -4.53
CA ARG A 197 -1.22 0.17 -5.68
C ARG A 197 -2.04 0.44 -6.93
N MET A 198 -1.35 0.48 -8.06
CA MET A 198 -2.00 0.53 -9.36
C MET A 198 -2.59 -0.85 -9.69
N GLU A 199 -3.71 -0.84 -10.40
CA GLU A 199 -4.24 -2.04 -11.03
C GLU A 199 -3.60 -2.24 -12.40
N VAL A 200 -3.39 -3.48 -12.80
CA VAL A 200 -2.96 -3.84 -14.15
C VAL A 200 -4.17 -3.70 -15.07
N THR A 201 -4.03 -2.91 -16.13
CA THR A 201 -5.03 -2.74 -17.18
C THR A 201 -4.56 -3.32 -18.49
#